data_442d65a002e2d0f1fc536c52f35dc01a
#
_entry.id   442d65a002e2d0f1fc536c52f35dc01a
#
_cell.length_a   1.000
_cell.length_b   1.000
_cell.length_c   1.000
_cell.angle_alpha   90.00
_cell.angle_beta   90.00
_cell.angle_gamma   90.00
#
_symmetry.space_group_name_H-M   'P 1'
#
loop_
_entity.id
_entity.type
_entity.pdbx_description
1 polymer ?
#
loop_
_entity_poly.entity_id
_entity_poly.type
_entity_poly.pdbx_seq_one_letter_code
_entity_poly.pdbx_strand_id
1 'polypeptide(L)'
;MFFPSKIVSIRPGDRVLEIGPGSTPHPRSNAFLELRFDTGQDKVSQRGGVVKDPTFGDRPVSFYDGAEFPFKDGQFGYVICSHVMEHVPDPEFFINEIFRVGSGRGYLEYPLITYEYLYDFDVHRHFLKFDFENRVLRYLPKEDTAFETFAPVCGMLRMTLESGWGDLCSAHKNLFFEGFEFDNPFAILKETRIEKFLPSPSVIRRKSFLRRAISYIENKIDL
;
A
#
# COMPACT_ATOMS: atom_id res chain seq x y z
N MET A 1 -5.64 3.75 3.77
CA MET A 1 -4.56 4.77 3.67
C MET A 1 -4.04 5.09 5.06
N PHE A 2 -2.73 4.97 5.28
CA PHE A 2 -2.06 5.17 6.58
C PHE A 2 -1.41 6.55 6.71
N PHE A 3 -1.09 7.21 5.58
CA PHE A 3 -0.42 8.50 5.59
C PHE A 3 -1.16 9.59 4.80
N PRO A 4 -2.46 9.85 5.08
CA PRO A 4 -3.20 10.88 4.34
C PRO A 4 -2.57 12.28 4.49
N SER A 5 -1.87 12.53 5.58
CA SER A 5 -1.16 13.79 5.82
C SER A 5 0.06 14.02 4.92
N LYS A 6 0.52 12.99 4.19
CA LYS A 6 1.57 13.14 3.17
C LYS A 6 1.05 13.67 1.84
N ILE A 7 -0.26 13.68 1.62
CA ILE A 7 -0.87 14.23 0.41
C ILE A 7 -1.04 15.73 0.60
N VAL A 8 -0.07 16.50 0.13
CA VAL A 8 -0.02 17.96 0.31
C VAL A 8 0.08 18.74 -1.00
N SER A 9 0.41 18.06 -2.12
CA SER A 9 0.68 18.72 -3.40
C SER A 9 -0.53 18.84 -4.33
N ILE A 10 -1.74 18.44 -3.89
CA ILE A 10 -2.98 18.64 -4.65
C ILE A 10 -3.25 20.14 -4.77
N ARG A 11 -3.24 20.67 -6.00
CA ARG A 11 -3.45 22.09 -6.29
C ARG A 11 -4.93 22.46 -6.25
N PRO A 12 -5.26 23.74 -6.03
CA PRO A 12 -6.59 24.24 -6.32
C PRO A 12 -6.95 23.99 -7.80
N GLY A 13 -8.13 23.39 -8.05
CA GLY A 13 -8.58 23.07 -9.41
C GLY A 13 -8.10 21.71 -9.95
N ASP A 14 -7.18 21.00 -9.29
CA ASP A 14 -6.85 19.63 -9.70
C ASP A 14 -8.09 18.74 -9.64
N ARG A 15 -8.31 18.01 -10.71
CA ARG A 15 -9.22 16.87 -10.75
C ARG A 15 -8.46 15.67 -10.21
N VAL A 16 -8.93 15.09 -9.12
CA VAL A 16 -8.26 14.00 -8.40
C VAL A 16 -8.97 12.68 -8.66
N LEU A 17 -8.24 11.70 -9.21
CA LEU A 17 -8.69 10.32 -9.30
C LEU A 17 -8.18 9.56 -8.09
N GLU A 18 -9.02 8.75 -7.46
CA GLU A 18 -8.60 7.77 -6.47
C GLU A 18 -8.90 6.36 -6.97
N ILE A 19 -7.89 5.50 -6.94
CA ILE A 19 -7.96 4.11 -7.40
C ILE A 19 -8.09 3.22 -6.19
N GLY A 20 -9.11 2.35 -6.18
CA GLY A 20 -9.37 1.42 -5.09
C GLY A 20 -9.57 2.11 -3.73
N PRO A 21 -10.49 3.08 -3.56
CA PRO A 21 -10.55 3.97 -2.40
C PRO A 21 -10.89 3.26 -1.07
N GLY A 22 -11.13 1.96 -1.08
CA GLY A 22 -11.52 1.22 0.12
C GLY A 22 -12.79 1.76 0.77
N SER A 23 -12.90 1.68 2.10
CA SER A 23 -14.09 2.14 2.84
C SER A 23 -14.11 3.65 3.12
N THR A 24 -12.96 4.33 3.00
CA THR A 24 -12.82 5.74 3.37
C THR A 24 -12.08 6.51 2.28
N PRO A 25 -12.81 6.96 1.24
CA PRO A 25 -12.24 7.76 0.17
C PRO A 25 -11.59 9.05 0.68
N HIS A 26 -10.51 9.48 0.02
CA HIS A 26 -9.85 10.72 0.37
C HIS A 26 -10.78 11.93 0.09
N PRO A 27 -10.87 12.93 0.98
CA PRO A 27 -11.84 14.03 0.86
C PRO A 27 -11.64 14.90 -0.38
N ARG A 28 -10.41 14.95 -0.94
CA ARG A 28 -10.12 15.72 -2.17
C ARG A 28 -10.36 14.94 -3.46
N SER A 29 -10.72 13.65 -3.39
CA SER A 29 -11.01 12.85 -4.58
C SER A 29 -12.28 13.29 -5.27
N ASN A 30 -12.24 13.47 -6.60
CA ASN A 30 -13.35 13.91 -7.42
C ASN A 30 -13.97 12.78 -8.25
N ALA A 31 -13.19 11.72 -8.51
CA ALA A 31 -13.60 10.56 -9.28
C ALA A 31 -12.92 9.32 -8.71
N PHE A 32 -13.51 8.15 -8.95
CA PHE A 32 -13.02 6.88 -8.48
C PHE A 32 -12.86 5.87 -9.62
N LEU A 33 -11.85 5.03 -9.49
CA LEU A 33 -11.67 3.84 -10.32
C LEU A 33 -11.70 2.60 -9.42
N GLU A 34 -12.63 1.71 -9.68
CA GLU A 34 -12.77 0.45 -8.96
C GLU A 34 -12.58 -0.73 -9.90
N LEU A 35 -11.97 -1.79 -9.38
CA LEU A 35 -11.92 -3.07 -10.08
C LEU A 35 -13.34 -3.67 -10.13
N ARG A 36 -13.71 -4.22 -11.29
CA ARG A 36 -14.93 -5.02 -11.40
C ARG A 36 -14.65 -6.40 -10.83
N PHE A 37 -15.40 -6.78 -9.82
CA PHE A 37 -15.32 -8.10 -9.21
C PHE A 37 -16.42 -9.00 -9.76
N ASP A 38 -16.08 -10.24 -10.07
CA ASP A 38 -17.04 -11.23 -10.57
C ASP A 38 -18.01 -11.69 -9.46
N THR A 39 -17.53 -11.74 -8.22
CA THR A 39 -18.33 -12.13 -7.06
C THR A 39 -18.16 -11.17 -5.88
N GLY A 40 -19.17 -11.17 -4.98
CA GLY A 40 -19.05 -10.41 -3.72
C GLY A 40 -17.96 -10.94 -2.79
N GLN A 41 -17.61 -12.22 -2.91
CA GLN A 41 -16.56 -12.84 -2.11
C GLN A 41 -15.17 -12.39 -2.56
N ASP A 42 -14.94 -12.28 -3.87
CA ASP A 42 -13.70 -11.74 -4.42
C ASP A 42 -13.47 -10.31 -3.94
N LYS A 43 -14.53 -9.49 -3.96
CA LYS A 43 -14.50 -8.12 -3.45
C LYS A 43 -14.08 -8.05 -1.98
N VAL A 44 -14.63 -8.93 -1.14
CA VAL A 44 -14.31 -8.97 0.30
C VAL A 44 -12.87 -9.43 0.53
N SER A 45 -12.41 -10.45 -0.20
CA SER A 45 -11.03 -10.95 -0.13
C SER A 45 -10.02 -9.88 -0.53
N GLN A 46 -10.25 -9.20 -1.66
CA GLN A 46 -9.39 -8.13 -2.16
C GLN A 46 -9.32 -6.91 -1.22
N ARG A 47 -10.33 -6.72 -0.38
CA ARG A 47 -10.41 -5.64 0.61
C ARG A 47 -9.97 -6.07 2.02
N GLY A 48 -9.23 -7.17 2.14
CA GLY A 48 -8.74 -7.66 3.43
C GLY A 48 -9.84 -8.00 4.45
N GLY A 49 -10.99 -8.54 3.97
CA GLY A 49 -12.11 -8.90 4.82
C GLY A 49 -13.05 -7.74 5.19
N VAL A 50 -12.80 -6.53 4.72
CA VAL A 50 -13.66 -5.37 5.01
C VAL A 50 -14.94 -5.41 4.18
N VAL A 51 -16.08 -5.49 4.86
CA VAL A 51 -17.39 -5.60 4.22
C VAL A 51 -18.02 -4.25 3.90
N LYS A 52 -17.54 -3.17 4.54
CA LYS A 52 -18.15 -1.84 4.36
C LYS A 52 -17.81 -1.26 3.00
N ASP A 53 -18.83 -0.98 2.21
CA ASP A 53 -18.67 -0.29 0.93
C ASP A 53 -18.29 1.18 1.11
N PRO A 54 -17.48 1.72 0.19
CA PRO A 54 -17.15 3.14 0.20
C PRO A 54 -18.38 4.00 -0.06
N THR A 55 -18.44 5.15 0.57
CA THR A 55 -19.46 6.16 0.28
C THR A 55 -18.89 7.16 -0.71
N PHE A 56 -19.29 7.06 -1.97
CA PHE A 56 -18.82 7.94 -3.04
C PHE A 56 -19.57 9.28 -3.10
N GLY A 57 -20.78 9.35 -2.54
CA GLY A 57 -21.70 10.47 -2.73
C GLY A 57 -22.08 10.60 -4.22
N ASP A 58 -22.18 11.84 -4.71
CA ASP A 58 -22.49 12.12 -6.12
C ASP A 58 -21.25 12.08 -7.05
N ARG A 59 -20.08 11.65 -6.52
CA ARG A 59 -18.84 11.60 -7.29
C ARG A 59 -18.83 10.38 -8.21
N PRO A 60 -18.40 10.55 -9.49
CA PRO A 60 -18.43 9.47 -10.46
C PRO A 60 -17.49 8.32 -10.11
N VAL A 61 -17.97 7.10 -10.32
CA VAL A 61 -17.21 5.87 -10.20
C VAL A 61 -17.15 5.20 -11.57
N SER A 62 -15.93 4.91 -12.01
CA SER A 62 -15.68 4.09 -13.19
C SER A 62 -15.21 2.71 -12.77
N PHE A 63 -15.58 1.70 -13.53
CA PHE A 63 -15.15 0.33 -13.30
C PHE A 63 -14.27 -0.15 -14.46
N TYR A 64 -13.22 -0.91 -14.14
CA TYR A 64 -12.36 -1.55 -15.14
C TYR A 64 -12.16 -3.03 -14.79
N ASP A 65 -11.63 -3.77 -15.72
CA ASP A 65 -11.45 -5.23 -15.64
C ASP A 65 -10.00 -5.66 -15.37
N GLY A 66 -9.15 -4.72 -14.97
CA GLY A 66 -7.71 -4.95 -14.78
C GLY A 66 -6.85 -4.59 -15.99
N ALA A 67 -7.46 -4.18 -17.11
CA ALA A 67 -6.78 -3.69 -18.30
C ALA A 67 -6.60 -2.16 -18.29
N GLU A 68 -6.67 -1.51 -19.45
CA GLU A 68 -6.52 -0.07 -19.62
C GLU A 68 -7.56 0.71 -18.81
N PHE A 69 -7.13 1.81 -18.18
CA PHE A 69 -8.05 2.69 -17.47
C PHE A 69 -8.97 3.44 -18.44
N PRO A 70 -10.29 3.49 -18.17
CA PRO A 70 -11.28 4.09 -19.09
C PRO A 70 -11.24 5.63 -19.08
N PHE A 71 -10.03 6.19 -19.13
CA PHE A 71 -9.78 7.62 -19.06
C PHE A 71 -8.80 8.07 -20.14
N LYS A 72 -8.90 9.34 -20.53
CA LYS A 72 -7.98 9.96 -21.48
C LYS A 72 -6.64 10.31 -20.81
N ASP A 73 -5.61 10.44 -21.62
CA ASP A 73 -4.30 10.95 -21.19
C ASP A 73 -4.44 12.31 -20.50
N GLY A 74 -3.79 12.46 -19.36
CA GLY A 74 -3.81 13.70 -18.59
C GLY A 74 -5.18 14.15 -18.11
N GLN A 75 -6.17 13.25 -18.04
CA GLN A 75 -7.52 13.60 -17.62
C GLN A 75 -7.61 14.11 -16.18
N PHE A 76 -6.66 13.70 -15.34
CA PHE A 76 -6.58 14.08 -13.94
C PHE A 76 -5.29 14.85 -13.65
N GLY A 77 -5.40 15.89 -12.82
CA GLY A 77 -4.25 16.63 -12.34
C GLY A 77 -3.47 15.90 -11.22
N TYR A 78 -4.09 14.88 -10.63
CA TYR A 78 -3.51 14.11 -9.54
C TYR A 78 -4.17 12.73 -9.41
N VAL A 79 -3.39 11.70 -9.11
CA VAL A 79 -3.90 10.35 -8.86
C VAL A 79 -3.51 9.88 -7.46
N ILE A 80 -4.46 9.32 -6.72
CA ILE A 80 -4.22 8.65 -5.43
C ILE A 80 -4.37 7.15 -5.66
N CYS A 81 -3.34 6.38 -5.29
CA CYS A 81 -3.33 4.94 -5.32
C CYS A 81 -2.76 4.41 -4.00
N SER A 82 -3.62 3.83 -3.16
CA SER A 82 -3.26 3.37 -1.83
C SER A 82 -3.72 1.94 -1.61
N HIS A 83 -2.78 1.04 -1.36
CA HIS A 83 -3.04 -0.40 -1.17
C HIS A 83 -3.76 -1.06 -2.36
N VAL A 84 -3.20 -0.86 -3.56
CA VAL A 84 -3.69 -1.47 -4.81
C VAL A 84 -2.55 -2.10 -5.60
N MET A 85 -1.36 -1.47 -5.63
CA MET A 85 -0.21 -1.94 -6.43
C MET A 85 0.23 -3.36 -6.09
N GLU A 86 0.10 -3.77 -4.84
CA GLU A 86 0.44 -5.11 -4.36
C GLU A 86 -0.45 -6.21 -4.92
N HIS A 87 -1.65 -5.85 -5.41
CA HIS A 87 -2.65 -6.80 -5.93
C HIS A 87 -2.59 -6.99 -7.45
N VAL A 88 -2.06 -6.00 -8.18
CA VAL A 88 -2.18 -5.98 -9.64
C VAL A 88 -1.33 -7.06 -10.30
N PRO A 89 -1.82 -7.71 -11.38
CA PRO A 89 -1.05 -8.73 -12.08
C PRO A 89 0.21 -8.18 -12.78
N ASP A 90 0.12 -6.98 -13.33
CA ASP A 90 1.20 -6.31 -14.05
C ASP A 90 1.46 -4.91 -13.47
N PRO A 91 2.41 -4.79 -12.53
CA PRO A 91 2.76 -3.51 -11.92
C PRO A 91 3.33 -2.48 -12.90
N GLU A 92 4.03 -2.92 -13.95
CA GLU A 92 4.59 -2.01 -14.97
C GLU A 92 3.49 -1.36 -15.79
N PHE A 93 2.57 -2.15 -16.29
CA PHE A 93 1.41 -1.64 -17.02
C PHE A 93 0.59 -0.69 -16.14
N PHE A 94 0.28 -1.11 -14.92
CA PHE A 94 -0.57 -0.37 -14.02
C PHE A 94 0.01 1.01 -13.63
N ILE A 95 1.30 1.10 -13.34
CA ILE A 95 1.95 2.38 -13.01
C ILE A 95 2.01 3.30 -14.22
N ASN A 96 2.21 2.76 -15.42
CA ASN A 96 2.17 3.54 -16.65
C ASN A 96 0.78 4.11 -16.93
N GLU A 97 -0.29 3.39 -16.60
CA GLU A 97 -1.66 3.90 -16.67
C GLU A 97 -1.90 5.03 -15.65
N ILE A 98 -1.37 4.89 -14.43
CA ILE A 98 -1.39 6.00 -13.45
C ILE A 98 -0.72 7.25 -14.02
N PHE A 99 0.45 7.10 -14.63
CA PHE A 99 1.16 8.24 -15.25
C PHE A 99 0.42 8.82 -16.44
N ARG A 100 -0.14 7.96 -17.28
CA ARG A 100 -0.90 8.39 -18.46
C ARG A 100 -2.10 9.23 -18.07
N VAL A 101 -2.92 8.77 -17.15
CA VAL A 101 -4.16 9.45 -16.79
C VAL A 101 -3.94 10.63 -15.82
N GLY A 102 -2.86 10.58 -15.01
CA GLY A 102 -2.57 11.51 -13.91
C GLY A 102 -1.58 12.61 -14.23
N SER A 103 -1.22 12.81 -15.50
CA SER A 103 -0.20 13.81 -15.90
C SER A 103 1.11 13.67 -15.11
N GLY A 104 1.48 12.45 -14.70
CA GLY A 104 2.70 12.12 -13.97
C GLY A 104 2.73 12.60 -12.52
N ARG A 105 1.59 12.99 -11.92
CA ARG A 105 1.50 13.46 -10.53
C ARG A 105 0.55 12.60 -9.70
N GLY A 106 0.94 12.31 -8.47
CA GLY A 106 0.08 11.54 -7.59
C GLY A 106 0.70 11.16 -6.26
N TYR A 107 0.01 10.25 -5.60
CA TYR A 107 0.41 9.62 -4.34
C TYR A 107 0.31 8.11 -4.47
N LEU A 108 1.33 7.42 -4.00
CA LEU A 108 1.40 5.97 -3.95
C LEU A 108 1.62 5.51 -2.51
N GLU A 109 0.87 4.50 -2.07
CA GLU A 109 1.04 3.86 -0.76
C GLU A 109 0.83 2.35 -0.88
N TYR A 110 1.72 1.57 -0.25
CA TYR A 110 1.71 0.12 -0.30
C TYR A 110 2.34 -0.49 0.96
N PRO A 111 2.08 -1.78 1.25
CA PRO A 111 2.73 -2.50 2.31
C PRO A 111 4.20 -2.80 1.98
N LEU A 112 5.05 -2.75 3.01
CA LEU A 112 6.43 -3.21 2.95
C LEU A 112 6.53 -4.71 3.24
N ILE A 113 7.67 -5.29 2.90
CA ILE A 113 7.95 -6.71 3.15
C ILE A 113 7.75 -7.10 4.62
N THR A 114 7.97 -6.20 5.56
CA THR A 114 7.74 -6.43 7.00
C THR A 114 6.28 -6.69 7.33
N TYR A 115 5.36 -6.05 6.59
CA TYR A 115 3.93 -6.31 6.72
C TYR A 115 3.57 -7.69 6.16
N GLU A 116 4.11 -8.04 5.01
CA GLU A 116 3.87 -9.34 4.37
C GLU A 116 4.37 -10.50 5.25
N TYR A 117 5.53 -10.36 5.89
CA TYR A 117 6.06 -11.37 6.82
C TYR A 117 5.19 -11.58 8.07
N LEU A 118 4.38 -10.59 8.45
CA LEU A 118 3.44 -10.73 9.57
C LEU A 118 2.11 -11.31 9.15
N TYR A 119 1.62 -10.94 7.95
CA TYR A 119 0.24 -11.17 7.58
C TYR A 119 0.06 -12.07 6.36
N ASP A 120 1.00 -12.08 5.42
CA ASP A 120 0.94 -12.86 4.18
C ASP A 120 -0.48 -12.93 3.60
N PHE A 121 -0.97 -11.79 3.14
CA PHE A 121 -2.28 -11.77 2.48
C PHE A 121 -2.19 -12.49 1.14
N ASP A 122 -3.03 -13.49 0.93
CA ASP A 122 -3.07 -14.30 -0.29
C ASP A 122 -3.33 -13.48 -1.56
N VAL A 123 -4.00 -12.34 -1.39
CA VAL A 123 -4.32 -11.41 -2.49
C VAL A 123 -3.19 -10.45 -2.84
N HIS A 124 -2.17 -10.33 -1.99
CA HIS A 124 -0.99 -9.53 -2.28
C HIS A 124 0.01 -10.36 -3.09
N ARG A 125 0.24 -9.96 -4.32
CA ARG A 125 1.08 -10.66 -5.28
C ARG A 125 2.55 -10.26 -5.23
N HIS A 126 2.85 -9.03 -4.79
CA HIS A 126 4.18 -8.44 -4.93
C HIS A 126 4.70 -7.83 -3.64
N PHE A 127 6.00 -8.01 -3.42
CA PHE A 127 6.75 -7.10 -2.56
C PHE A 127 7.04 -5.83 -3.34
N LEU A 128 6.88 -4.68 -2.69
CA LEU A 128 7.09 -3.35 -3.27
C LEU A 128 8.06 -2.55 -2.41
N LYS A 129 8.90 -1.75 -3.06
CA LYS A 129 9.80 -0.80 -2.39
C LYS A 129 10.24 0.30 -3.33
N PHE A 130 10.13 1.55 -2.92
CA PHE A 130 10.64 2.67 -3.68
C PHE A 130 12.08 3.01 -3.30
N ASP A 131 12.94 3.10 -4.30
CA ASP A 131 14.31 3.56 -4.18
C ASP A 131 14.32 5.07 -4.44
N PHE A 132 14.30 5.85 -3.37
CA PHE A 132 14.22 7.32 -3.44
C PHE A 132 15.47 7.95 -4.08
N GLU A 133 16.65 7.32 -3.94
CA GLU A 133 17.89 7.81 -4.52
C GLU A 133 17.87 7.71 -6.04
N ASN A 134 17.44 6.57 -6.56
CA ASN A 134 17.42 6.28 -7.99
C ASN A 134 16.06 6.56 -8.65
N ARG A 135 15.04 6.93 -7.88
CA ARG A 135 13.64 7.12 -8.33
C ARG A 135 13.10 5.91 -9.08
N VAL A 136 13.18 4.74 -8.44
CA VAL A 136 12.75 3.46 -9.02
C VAL A 136 11.79 2.76 -8.06
N LEU A 137 10.58 2.44 -8.52
CA LEU A 137 9.72 1.49 -7.82
C LEU A 137 10.17 0.07 -8.17
N ARG A 138 10.64 -0.66 -7.17
CA ARG A 138 11.04 -2.06 -7.31
C ARG A 138 9.88 -2.95 -6.93
N TYR A 139 9.66 -4.02 -7.69
CA TYR A 139 8.71 -5.05 -7.33
C TYR A 139 9.30 -6.45 -7.51
N LEU A 140 8.82 -7.40 -6.72
CA LEU A 140 9.20 -8.80 -6.80
C LEU A 140 7.94 -9.66 -6.55
N PRO A 141 7.51 -10.48 -7.52
CA PRO A 141 6.41 -11.39 -7.30
C PRO A 141 6.71 -12.35 -6.14
N LYS A 142 5.76 -12.57 -5.23
CA LYS A 142 5.90 -13.51 -4.12
C LYS A 142 6.17 -14.93 -4.61
N GLU A 143 5.51 -15.34 -5.70
CA GLU A 143 5.68 -16.63 -6.37
C GLU A 143 7.11 -16.90 -6.89
N ASP A 144 7.87 -15.83 -7.20
CA ASP A 144 9.27 -15.93 -7.63
C ASP A 144 10.23 -16.11 -6.42
N THR A 145 9.70 -16.28 -5.21
CA THR A 145 10.49 -16.38 -3.97
C THR A 145 10.13 -17.64 -3.18
N ALA A 146 10.95 -17.95 -2.17
CA ALA A 146 10.65 -19.03 -1.21
C ALA A 146 9.69 -18.55 -0.09
N PHE A 147 9.03 -17.41 -0.25
CA PHE A 147 8.22 -16.79 0.81
C PHE A 147 7.05 -17.68 1.25
N GLU A 148 6.41 -18.39 0.34
CA GLU A 148 5.32 -19.35 0.64
C GLU A 148 5.74 -20.42 1.67
N THR A 149 7.04 -20.72 1.76
CA THR A 149 7.57 -21.65 2.78
C THR A 149 7.29 -21.15 4.21
N PHE A 150 7.16 -19.85 4.39
CA PHE A 150 6.88 -19.20 5.67
C PHE A 150 5.39 -19.00 5.96
N ALA A 151 4.48 -19.31 5.04
CA ALA A 151 3.04 -19.12 5.21
C ALA A 151 2.49 -19.70 6.53
N PRO A 152 2.93 -20.91 7.02
CA PRO A 152 2.49 -21.41 8.31
C PRO A 152 2.92 -20.51 9.48
N VAL A 153 4.12 -19.92 9.41
CA VAL A 153 4.64 -19.01 10.45
C VAL A 153 3.85 -17.70 10.42
N CYS A 154 3.61 -17.16 9.23
CA CYS A 154 2.78 -15.96 9.05
C CYS A 154 1.35 -16.17 9.58
N GLY A 155 0.76 -17.35 9.32
CA GLY A 155 -0.55 -17.72 9.85
C GLY A 155 -0.58 -17.75 11.39
N MET A 156 0.45 -18.30 12.04
CA MET A 156 0.57 -18.28 13.50
C MET A 156 0.73 -16.85 14.05
N LEU A 157 1.56 -16.03 13.41
CA LEU A 157 1.74 -14.63 13.81
C LEU A 157 0.45 -13.84 13.66
N ARG A 158 -0.29 -14.03 12.56
CA ARG A 158 -1.58 -13.40 12.32
C ARG A 158 -2.57 -13.73 13.44
N MET A 159 -2.69 -14.99 13.82
CA MET A 159 -3.56 -15.40 14.94
C MET A 159 -3.22 -14.71 16.26
N THR A 160 -1.94 -14.51 16.54
CA THR A 160 -1.51 -13.83 17.79
C THR A 160 -1.70 -12.32 17.75
N LEU A 161 -1.76 -11.71 16.56
CA LEU A 161 -1.86 -10.26 16.38
C LEU A 161 -3.29 -9.76 16.10
N GLU A 162 -4.25 -10.66 15.89
CA GLU A 162 -5.64 -10.30 15.58
C GLU A 162 -6.26 -9.36 16.63
N SER A 163 -5.92 -9.50 17.89
CA SER A 163 -6.46 -8.69 18.98
C SER A 163 -5.74 -7.35 19.22
N GLY A 164 -4.68 -7.05 18.52
CA GLY A 164 -3.89 -5.81 18.72
C GLY A 164 -3.37 -5.21 17.42
N TRP A 165 -3.81 -5.72 16.28
CA TRP A 165 -3.30 -5.35 14.97
C TRP A 165 -3.42 -3.85 14.66
N GLY A 166 -4.58 -3.27 14.91
CA GLY A 166 -4.82 -1.84 14.64
C GLY A 166 -3.88 -0.94 15.42
N ASP A 167 -3.63 -1.26 16.68
CA ASP A 167 -2.74 -0.50 17.55
C ASP A 167 -1.28 -0.63 17.12
N LEU A 168 -0.84 -1.86 16.81
CA LEU A 168 0.51 -2.13 16.32
C LEU A 168 0.79 -1.37 15.02
N CYS A 169 -0.09 -1.48 14.04
CA CYS A 169 0.07 -0.80 12.77
C CYS A 169 0.01 0.72 12.88
N SER A 170 -0.87 1.25 13.72
CA SER A 170 -0.99 2.68 13.98
C SER A 170 0.27 3.24 14.67
N ALA A 171 0.78 2.53 15.67
CA ALA A 171 1.97 2.93 16.41
C ALA A 171 3.26 2.84 15.59
N HIS A 172 3.34 1.91 14.64
CA HIS A 172 4.56 1.58 13.90
C HIS A 172 4.38 1.58 12.39
N LYS A 173 3.43 2.37 11.86
CA LYS A 173 3.06 2.37 10.44
C LYS A 173 4.25 2.52 9.48
N ASN A 174 5.28 3.28 9.84
CA ASN A 174 6.49 3.43 9.02
C ASN A 174 7.36 2.16 8.92
N LEU A 175 7.10 1.13 9.73
CA LEU A 175 7.77 -0.16 9.60
C LEU A 175 7.02 -1.10 8.65
N PHE A 176 5.74 -0.84 8.43
CA PHE A 176 4.86 -1.74 7.69
C PHE A 176 4.41 -1.18 6.34
N PHE A 177 4.39 0.15 6.21
CA PHE A 177 3.87 0.80 5.01
C PHE A 177 4.81 1.90 4.55
N GLU A 178 4.82 2.12 3.25
CA GLU A 178 5.48 3.25 2.62
C GLU A 178 4.46 4.04 1.80
N GLY A 179 4.51 5.36 1.90
CA GLY A 179 3.66 6.25 1.11
C GLY A 179 4.42 7.53 0.78
N PHE A 180 4.30 7.98 -0.48
CA PHE A 180 4.97 9.17 -0.99
C PHE A 180 4.21 9.83 -2.14
N GLU A 181 4.40 11.12 -2.28
CA GLU A 181 3.95 11.86 -3.47
C GLU A 181 5.02 11.84 -4.56
N PHE A 182 4.58 11.88 -5.80
CA PHE A 182 5.43 12.05 -6.97
C PHE A 182 4.87 13.15 -7.88
N ASP A 183 5.76 13.88 -8.52
CA ASP A 183 5.47 15.02 -9.40
C ASP A 183 5.91 14.80 -10.85
N ASN A 184 6.60 13.68 -11.10
CA ASN A 184 7.03 13.21 -12.40
C ASN A 184 7.01 11.69 -12.42
N PRO A 185 6.85 11.06 -13.59
CA PRO A 185 7.03 9.63 -13.74
C PRO A 185 8.39 9.16 -13.20
N PHE A 186 8.42 7.95 -12.71
CA PHE A 186 9.62 7.26 -12.22
C PHE A 186 9.72 5.89 -12.88
N ALA A 187 10.91 5.28 -12.84
CA ALA A 187 11.12 3.95 -13.38
C ALA A 187 10.47 2.88 -12.49
N ILE A 188 10.02 1.79 -13.10
CA ILE A 188 9.62 0.58 -12.38
C ILE A 188 10.53 -0.57 -12.82
N LEU A 189 10.89 -1.46 -11.90
CA LEU A 189 11.85 -2.54 -12.14
C LEU A 189 11.43 -3.81 -11.42
N LYS A 190 11.29 -4.89 -12.20
CA LYS A 190 11.16 -6.24 -11.64
C LYS A 190 12.50 -6.69 -11.07
N GLU A 191 12.52 -6.99 -9.80
CA GLU A 191 13.69 -7.55 -9.11
C GLU A 191 13.65 -9.07 -9.08
N THR A 192 14.82 -9.66 -8.87
CA THR A 192 14.99 -11.10 -8.69
C THR A 192 15.52 -11.47 -7.31
N ARG A 193 15.82 -10.46 -6.48
CA ARG A 193 16.50 -10.60 -5.20
C ARG A 193 15.69 -9.97 -4.08
N ILE A 194 15.24 -10.80 -3.13
CA ILE A 194 14.42 -10.37 -1.99
C ILE A 194 15.18 -9.41 -1.05
N GLU A 195 16.52 -9.49 -1.02
CA GLU A 195 17.34 -8.63 -0.17
C GLU A 195 17.19 -7.13 -0.48
N LYS A 196 16.73 -6.78 -1.69
CA LYS A 196 16.45 -5.40 -2.09
C LYS A 196 15.26 -4.80 -1.32
N PHE A 197 14.39 -5.64 -0.79
CA PHE A 197 13.19 -5.24 -0.05
C PHE A 197 13.40 -5.22 1.47
N LEU A 198 14.44 -5.89 1.96
CA LEU A 198 14.71 -5.96 3.39
C LEU A 198 15.00 -4.57 3.98
N PRO A 199 14.59 -4.33 5.23
CA PRO A 199 14.93 -3.09 5.92
C PRO A 199 16.44 -3.00 6.12
N SER A 200 16.98 -1.79 5.97
CA SER A 200 18.40 -1.57 6.25
C SER A 200 18.70 -1.83 7.73
N PRO A 201 19.79 -2.55 8.07
CA PRO A 201 20.22 -2.76 9.46
C PRO A 201 20.38 -1.47 10.27
N SER A 202 20.64 -0.34 9.61
CA SER A 202 20.75 0.97 10.25
C SER A 202 19.43 1.51 10.81
N VAL A 203 18.29 1.00 10.32
CA VAL A 203 16.95 1.36 10.84
C VAL A 203 16.68 0.71 12.19
N ILE A 204 17.35 -0.38 12.52
CA ILE A 204 17.24 -1.04 13.84
C ILE A 204 18.10 -0.26 14.84
N ARG A 205 17.65 0.95 15.21
CA ARG A 205 18.25 1.66 16.34
C ARG A 205 18.05 0.83 17.61
N ARG A 206 19.13 0.26 18.13
CA ARG A 206 19.11 -0.35 19.47
C ARG A 206 18.58 0.70 20.44
N LYS A 207 17.48 0.38 21.14
CA LYS A 207 17.00 1.21 22.26
C LYS A 207 18.21 1.47 23.17
N SER A 208 18.45 2.72 23.53
CA SER A 208 19.51 3.03 24.50
C SER A 208 19.27 2.25 25.79
N PHE A 209 20.33 1.92 26.52
CA PHE A 209 20.25 1.18 27.78
C PHE A 209 19.20 1.79 28.73
N LEU A 210 19.10 3.11 28.77
CA LEU A 210 18.11 3.85 29.57
C LEU A 210 16.67 3.51 29.16
N ARG A 211 16.36 3.50 27.85
CA ARG A 211 15.02 3.16 27.36
C ARG A 211 14.67 1.67 27.60
N ARG A 212 15.67 0.80 27.60
CA ARG A 212 15.46 -0.60 27.98
C ARG A 212 15.14 -0.75 29.46
N ALA A 213 15.82 -0.02 30.33
CA ALA A 213 15.57 -0.01 31.77
C ALA A 213 14.19 0.56 32.10
N ILE A 214 13.78 1.66 31.46
CA ILE A 214 12.45 2.27 31.63
C ILE A 214 11.37 1.28 31.17
N SER A 215 11.48 0.72 29.97
CA SER A 215 10.51 -0.25 29.45
C SER A 215 10.42 -1.53 30.32
N TYR A 216 11.51 -1.94 30.95
CA TYR A 216 11.51 -3.07 31.88
C TYR A 216 10.78 -2.74 33.20
N ILE A 217 10.90 -1.49 33.67
CA ILE A 217 10.24 -1.03 34.89
C ILE A 217 8.73 -0.83 34.63
N GLU A 218 8.36 -0.22 33.50
CA GLU A 218 6.97 -0.04 33.08
C GLU A 218 6.24 -1.37 33.00
N ASN A 219 6.82 -2.39 32.34
CA ASN A 219 6.25 -3.74 32.25
C ASN A 219 6.18 -4.52 33.60
N LYS A 220 6.83 -4.02 34.65
CA LYS A 220 6.74 -4.62 36.00
C LYS A 220 5.72 -3.92 36.89
N ILE A 221 5.33 -2.72 36.55
CA ILE A 221 4.35 -1.92 37.34
C ILE A 221 2.92 -2.25 36.89
N ASP A 222 2.74 -2.72 35.65
CA ASP A 222 1.45 -3.14 35.08
C ASP A 222 1.10 -4.61 35.36
N LEU A 223 1.82 -5.31 36.24
CA LEU A 223 1.58 -6.63 36.79
C LEU A 223 1.33 -6.57 38.28
#